data_4b83f4c556b690e9905e5ee29e13daee
#
_entry.id   4b83f4c556b690e9905e5ee29e13daee
#
_cell.length_a   1.000
_cell.length_b   1.000
_cell.length_c   1.000
_cell.angle_alpha   90.00
_cell.angle_beta   90.00
_cell.angle_gamma   90.00
#
_symmetry.space_group_name_H-M   'P 1'
#
loop_
_entity.id
_entity.type
_entity.pdbx_description
1 polymer ?
#
loop_
_entity_poly.entity_id
_entity_poly.type
_entity_poly.pdbx_seq_one_letter_code
_entity_poly.pdbx_strand_id
1 'polypeptide(L)'
;MDLSSTLSLNDRIANMSTAQPPQEGEASTTAPPEIQLKIWELAWPSILGNLLFSIIGIISIKIVGSLGSEAVAAVTTGHRLFFAIQAILMAISAGTTAMVARAWGAKNYAEAARVTSASLWVGNGVALTLTVPCIVFAYDIASVFGLNETTTRLAAEFIQILAIFNVSFAINMILGAALRASGDAKTPLWIGVLMNIVNVFLVY
;
A
#
# COMPACT_ATOMS: atom_id res chain seq x y z
N MET A 1 -1.11 -5.75 -68.64
CA MET A 1 -1.94 -5.47 -67.45
C MET A 1 -2.54 -6.78 -67.06
N ASP A 2 -1.98 -7.38 -66.00
CA ASP A 2 -2.05 -8.86 -65.73
C ASP A 2 -3.29 -9.19 -64.92
N LEU A 3 -4.27 -9.84 -65.57
CA LEU A 3 -5.53 -10.29 -64.95
C LEU A 3 -5.32 -11.35 -63.81
N SER A 4 -4.17 -11.96 -63.75
CA SER A 4 -3.81 -12.98 -62.74
C SER A 4 -3.60 -12.38 -61.34
N SER A 5 -3.14 -11.11 -61.26
CA SER A 5 -2.88 -10.43 -59.98
C SER A 5 -4.16 -9.94 -59.29
N THR A 6 -5.22 -9.63 -60.04
CA THR A 6 -6.50 -9.17 -59.49
C THR A 6 -7.36 -10.33 -58.93
N LEU A 7 -7.26 -11.53 -59.53
CA LEU A 7 -7.91 -12.71 -59.01
C LEU A 7 -7.33 -13.19 -57.65
N SER A 8 -6.01 -13.11 -57.50
CA SER A 8 -5.32 -13.45 -56.22
C SER A 8 -5.66 -12.49 -55.08
N LEU A 9 -5.94 -11.21 -55.38
CA LEU A 9 -6.33 -10.24 -54.37
C LEU A 9 -7.77 -10.44 -53.89
N ASN A 10 -8.70 -10.78 -54.81
CA ASN A 10 -10.08 -11.04 -54.44
C ASN A 10 -10.24 -12.33 -53.63
N ASP A 11 -9.45 -13.37 -53.90
CA ASP A 11 -9.46 -14.60 -53.10
C ASP A 11 -8.88 -14.37 -51.70
N ARG A 12 -7.92 -13.45 -51.54
CA ARG A 12 -7.40 -13.06 -50.21
C ARG A 12 -8.41 -12.27 -49.44
N ILE A 13 -9.16 -11.35 -50.07
CA ILE A 13 -10.21 -10.55 -49.43
C ILE A 13 -11.41 -11.46 -49.04
N ALA A 14 -11.79 -12.40 -49.87
CA ALA A 14 -12.84 -13.36 -49.57
C ALA A 14 -12.47 -14.25 -48.37
N ASN A 15 -11.21 -14.71 -48.26
CA ASN A 15 -10.75 -15.49 -47.12
C ASN A 15 -10.60 -14.66 -45.82
N MET A 16 -10.37 -13.35 -45.91
CA MET A 16 -10.39 -12.50 -44.74
C MET A 16 -11.80 -12.17 -44.23
N SER A 17 -12.81 -12.20 -45.14
CA SER A 17 -14.23 -11.99 -44.79
C SER A 17 -14.90 -13.23 -44.18
N THR A 18 -14.34 -14.43 -44.39
CA THR A 18 -14.80 -15.67 -43.78
C THR A 18 -14.01 -16.11 -42.55
N ALA A 19 -12.96 -15.36 -42.18
CA ALA A 19 -12.31 -15.53 -40.89
C ALA A 19 -13.33 -15.13 -39.80
N GLN A 20 -13.97 -16.13 -39.21
CA GLN A 20 -14.74 -15.94 -37.98
C GLN A 20 -13.87 -15.12 -37.01
N PRO A 21 -14.43 -14.07 -36.35
CA PRO A 21 -13.74 -13.48 -35.25
C PRO A 21 -13.35 -14.60 -34.26
N PRO A 22 -12.18 -14.52 -33.64
CA PRO A 22 -11.83 -15.49 -32.62
C PRO A 22 -13.05 -15.58 -31.70
N GLN A 23 -13.62 -16.76 -31.60
CA GLN A 23 -14.66 -16.99 -30.61
C GLN A 23 -14.04 -16.57 -29.29
N GLU A 24 -14.57 -15.52 -28.67
CA GLU A 24 -14.44 -15.26 -27.24
C GLU A 24 -15.08 -16.50 -26.56
N GLY A 25 -14.40 -17.64 -26.75
CA GLY A 25 -14.65 -18.84 -26.00
C GLY A 25 -14.30 -18.45 -24.55
N GLU A 26 -15.38 -18.33 -23.77
CA GLU A 26 -15.39 -18.58 -22.32
C GLU A 26 -14.00 -18.67 -21.74
N ALA A 27 -13.44 -17.52 -21.35
CA ALA A 27 -12.38 -17.49 -20.35
C ALA A 27 -13.00 -18.17 -19.13
N SER A 28 -12.94 -19.50 -19.11
CA SER A 28 -13.21 -20.29 -17.91
C SER A 28 -12.25 -19.78 -16.85
N THR A 29 -12.77 -18.94 -15.97
CA THR A 29 -12.09 -18.31 -14.85
C THR A 29 -11.71 -19.32 -13.75
N THR A 30 -11.47 -20.56 -14.16
CA THR A 30 -10.93 -21.60 -13.29
C THR A 30 -9.43 -21.66 -13.48
N ALA A 31 -8.71 -20.77 -12.74
CA ALA A 31 -7.30 -20.96 -12.52
C ALA A 31 -7.05 -22.40 -12.03
N PRO A 32 -5.99 -23.08 -12.52
CA PRO A 32 -5.69 -24.43 -12.10
C PRO A 32 -5.66 -24.53 -10.56
N PRO A 33 -6.11 -25.63 -9.97
CA PRO A 33 -6.24 -25.77 -8.51
C PRO A 33 -4.94 -25.47 -7.74
N GLU A 34 -3.78 -25.70 -8.33
CA GLU A 34 -2.49 -25.32 -7.74
C GLU A 34 -2.28 -23.81 -7.63
N ILE A 35 -2.80 -23.02 -8.56
CA ILE A 35 -2.69 -21.54 -8.50
C ILE A 35 -3.65 -21.01 -7.45
N GLN A 36 -4.82 -21.61 -7.28
CA GLN A 36 -5.77 -21.20 -6.25
C GLN A 36 -5.25 -21.48 -4.84
N LEU A 37 -4.58 -22.59 -4.60
CA LEU A 37 -3.93 -22.90 -3.33
C LEU A 37 -2.83 -21.90 -2.98
N LYS A 38 -2.00 -21.53 -3.94
CA LYS A 38 -0.93 -20.52 -3.72
C LYS A 38 -1.50 -19.13 -3.45
N ILE A 39 -2.57 -18.73 -4.13
CA ILE A 39 -3.25 -17.44 -3.88
C ILE A 39 -3.81 -17.41 -2.47
N TRP A 40 -4.42 -18.48 -1.99
CA TRP A 40 -4.98 -18.57 -0.66
C TRP A 40 -3.91 -18.54 0.43
N GLU A 41 -2.77 -19.20 0.21
CA GLU A 41 -1.62 -19.15 1.12
C GLU A 41 -1.03 -17.74 1.30
N LEU A 42 -1.08 -16.90 0.25
CA LEU A 42 -0.64 -15.50 0.32
C LEU A 42 -1.73 -14.56 0.88
N ALA A 43 -3.00 -14.82 0.54
CA ALA A 43 -4.12 -13.97 0.95
C ALA A 43 -4.40 -14.07 2.44
N TRP A 44 -4.40 -15.27 3.00
CA TRP A 44 -4.73 -15.51 4.41
C TRP A 44 -3.90 -14.70 5.40
N PRO A 45 -2.54 -14.67 5.31
CA PRO A 45 -1.73 -13.85 6.19
C PRO A 45 -2.01 -12.36 6.09
N SER A 46 -2.29 -11.88 4.87
CA SER A 46 -2.62 -10.46 4.63
C SER A 46 -3.98 -10.08 5.22
N ILE A 47 -4.99 -10.96 5.09
CA ILE A 47 -6.32 -10.76 5.69
C ILE A 47 -6.19 -10.72 7.21
N LEU A 48 -5.46 -11.66 7.81
CA LEU A 48 -5.27 -11.72 9.25
C LEU A 48 -4.55 -10.48 9.78
N GLY A 49 -3.51 -10.01 9.07
CA GLY A 49 -2.80 -8.78 9.41
C GLY A 49 -3.72 -7.55 9.39
N ASN A 50 -4.58 -7.42 8.37
CA ASN A 50 -5.54 -6.32 8.28
C ASN A 50 -6.62 -6.39 9.38
N LEU A 51 -7.10 -7.60 9.74
CA LEU A 51 -8.04 -7.78 10.84
C LEU A 51 -7.43 -7.36 12.18
N LEU A 52 -6.20 -7.78 12.47
CA LEU A 52 -5.48 -7.38 13.68
C LEU A 52 -5.31 -5.86 13.74
N PHE A 53 -4.92 -5.23 12.64
CA PHE A 53 -4.80 -3.77 12.56
C PHE A 53 -6.14 -3.07 12.82
N SER A 54 -7.26 -3.58 12.28
CA SER A 54 -8.60 -3.04 12.51
C SER A 54 -9.04 -3.17 13.98
N ILE A 55 -8.79 -4.30 14.61
CA ILE A 55 -9.14 -4.53 16.02
C ILE A 55 -8.40 -3.53 16.92
N ILE A 56 -7.10 -3.33 16.68
CA ILE A 56 -6.30 -2.36 17.44
C ILE A 56 -6.81 -0.94 17.23
N GLY A 57 -7.19 -0.58 16.01
CA GLY A 57 -7.80 0.71 15.72
C GLY A 57 -9.07 0.96 16.56
N ILE A 58 -9.95 -0.04 16.67
CA ILE A 58 -11.16 0.04 17.48
C ILE A 58 -10.83 0.19 18.97
N ILE A 59 -9.89 -0.57 19.49
CA ILE A 59 -9.44 -0.49 20.89
C ILE A 59 -8.86 0.91 21.17
N SER A 60 -8.01 1.42 20.27
CA SER A 60 -7.40 2.75 20.42
C SER A 60 -8.46 3.86 20.46
N ILE A 61 -9.46 3.81 19.58
CA ILE A 61 -10.57 4.79 19.59
C ILE A 61 -11.35 4.71 20.89
N LYS A 62 -11.60 3.51 21.43
CA LYS A 62 -12.30 3.33 22.70
C LYS A 62 -11.52 3.96 23.87
N ILE A 63 -10.20 3.77 23.91
CA ILE A 63 -9.33 4.34 24.95
C ILE A 63 -9.30 5.87 24.85
N VAL A 64 -9.11 6.42 23.65
CA VAL A 64 -9.13 7.87 23.42
C VAL A 64 -10.50 8.46 23.75
N GLY A 65 -11.59 7.73 23.45
CA GLY A 65 -12.96 8.14 23.79
C GLY A 65 -13.18 8.34 25.28
N SER A 66 -12.48 7.62 26.14
CA SER A 66 -12.55 7.80 27.61
C SER A 66 -11.90 9.09 28.10
N LEU A 67 -11.03 9.72 27.29
CA LEU A 67 -10.36 10.99 27.61
C LEU A 67 -11.19 12.23 27.27
N GLY A 68 -12.36 12.05 26.64
CA GLY A 68 -13.29 13.13 26.29
C GLY A 68 -13.32 13.49 24.81
N SER A 69 -14.30 14.32 24.44
CA SER A 69 -14.56 14.69 23.03
C SER A 69 -13.45 15.50 22.39
N GLU A 70 -12.73 16.30 23.15
CA GLU A 70 -11.59 17.10 22.66
C GLU A 70 -10.43 16.22 22.23
N ALA A 71 -10.09 15.19 23.03
CA ALA A 71 -9.07 14.21 22.69
C ALA A 71 -9.43 13.41 21.43
N VAL A 72 -10.68 13.00 21.29
CA VAL A 72 -11.17 12.32 20.08
C VAL A 72 -11.04 13.21 18.85
N ALA A 73 -11.41 14.47 18.95
CA ALA A 73 -11.31 15.45 17.87
C ALA A 73 -9.84 15.67 17.46
N ALA A 74 -8.94 15.83 18.44
CA ALA A 74 -7.51 16.02 18.22
C ALA A 74 -6.87 14.81 17.48
N VAL A 75 -7.11 13.60 17.99
CA VAL A 75 -6.60 12.35 17.41
C VAL A 75 -7.15 12.11 16.01
N THR A 76 -8.46 12.36 15.81
CA THR A 76 -9.10 12.19 14.50
C THR A 76 -8.49 13.15 13.46
N THR A 77 -8.25 14.40 13.86
CA THR A 77 -7.60 15.40 13.00
C THR A 77 -6.18 15.00 12.64
N GLY A 78 -5.39 14.60 13.62
CA GLY A 78 -4.02 14.12 13.39
C GLY A 78 -3.99 12.88 12.49
N HIS A 79 -4.90 11.94 12.68
CA HIS A 79 -5.01 10.76 11.79
C HIS A 79 -5.37 11.12 10.35
N ARG A 80 -6.23 12.10 10.11
CA ARG A 80 -6.56 12.55 8.74
C ARG A 80 -5.32 13.09 8.03
N LEU A 81 -4.54 13.93 8.71
CA LEU A 81 -3.28 14.45 8.17
C LEU A 81 -2.29 13.34 7.91
N PHE A 82 -2.10 12.46 8.89
CA PHE A 82 -1.20 11.33 8.77
C PHE A 82 -1.59 10.41 7.61
N PHE A 83 -2.87 10.15 7.41
CA PHE A 83 -3.37 9.36 6.27
C PHE A 83 -3.07 10.02 4.92
N ALA A 84 -3.16 11.35 4.83
CA ALA A 84 -2.79 12.07 3.61
C ALA A 84 -1.29 11.90 3.28
N ILE A 85 -0.43 11.98 4.29
CA ILE A 85 1.02 11.70 4.14
C ILE A 85 1.24 10.25 3.72
N GLN A 86 0.54 9.33 4.34
CA GLN A 86 0.62 7.90 4.04
C GLN A 86 0.19 7.57 2.61
N ALA A 87 -0.76 8.30 2.03
CA ALA A 87 -1.19 8.09 0.66
C ALA A 87 -0.03 8.25 -0.34
N ILE A 88 0.90 9.19 -0.09
CA ILE A 88 2.10 9.39 -0.91
C ILE A 88 3.04 8.17 -0.77
N LEU A 89 3.27 7.70 0.46
CA LEU A 89 4.10 6.52 0.72
C LEU A 89 3.46 5.24 0.14
N MET A 90 2.14 5.13 0.15
CA MET A 90 1.41 4.03 -0.50
C MET A 90 1.65 4.00 -2.01
N ALA A 91 1.71 5.15 -2.68
CA ALA A 91 2.02 5.21 -4.10
C ALA A 91 3.44 4.68 -4.39
N ILE A 92 4.43 5.07 -3.58
CA ILE A 92 5.81 4.56 -3.68
C ILE A 92 5.84 3.04 -3.42
N SER A 93 5.12 2.58 -2.41
CA SER A 93 5.01 1.17 -2.04
C SER A 93 4.36 0.33 -3.15
N ALA A 94 3.33 0.84 -3.82
CA ALA A 94 2.68 0.19 -4.95
C ALA A 94 3.64 0.05 -6.14
N GLY A 95 4.39 1.12 -6.47
CA GLY A 95 5.45 1.08 -7.49
C GLY A 95 6.55 0.07 -7.15
N THR A 96 6.98 0.04 -5.89
CA THR A 96 7.96 -0.95 -5.40
C THR A 96 7.45 -2.37 -5.58
N THR A 97 6.20 -2.64 -5.20
CA THR A 97 5.57 -3.96 -5.35
C THR A 97 5.60 -4.42 -6.81
N ALA A 98 5.19 -3.57 -7.75
CA ALA A 98 5.15 -3.90 -9.17
C ALA A 98 6.54 -4.20 -9.74
N MET A 99 7.53 -3.37 -9.42
CA MET A 99 8.90 -3.52 -9.93
C MET A 99 9.60 -4.74 -9.32
N VAL A 100 9.47 -4.96 -8.01
CA VAL A 100 10.05 -6.12 -7.33
C VAL A 100 9.42 -7.41 -7.81
N ALA A 101 8.08 -7.47 -7.93
CA ALA A 101 7.37 -8.66 -8.43
C ALA A 101 7.81 -9.02 -9.86
N ARG A 102 7.99 -8.01 -10.73
CA ARG A 102 8.49 -8.22 -12.09
C ARG A 102 9.93 -8.78 -12.12
N ALA A 103 10.82 -8.17 -11.33
CA ALA A 103 12.21 -8.61 -11.24
C ALA A 103 12.33 -10.02 -10.65
N TRP A 104 11.53 -10.31 -9.62
CA TRP A 104 11.46 -11.61 -8.98
C TRP A 104 10.92 -12.69 -9.91
N GLY A 105 9.86 -12.41 -10.66
CA GLY A 105 9.29 -13.31 -11.68
C GLY A 105 10.27 -13.61 -12.81
N ALA A 106 11.13 -12.64 -13.17
CA ALA A 106 12.23 -12.83 -14.12
C ALA A 106 13.47 -13.53 -13.52
N LYS A 107 13.41 -13.96 -12.24
CA LYS A 107 14.53 -14.54 -11.46
C LYS A 107 15.77 -13.64 -11.37
N ASN A 108 15.60 -12.33 -11.58
CA ASN A 108 16.65 -11.33 -11.43
C ASN A 108 16.65 -10.75 -10.01
N TYR A 109 17.16 -11.52 -9.06
CA TYR A 109 17.18 -11.16 -7.64
C TYR A 109 18.05 -9.94 -7.34
N ALA A 110 19.11 -9.72 -8.13
CA ALA A 110 19.97 -8.54 -7.99
C ALA A 110 19.20 -7.26 -8.31
N GLU A 111 18.40 -7.27 -9.36
CA GLU A 111 17.52 -6.14 -9.70
C GLU A 111 16.42 -5.92 -8.67
N ALA A 112 15.81 -7.00 -8.16
CA ALA A 112 14.81 -6.91 -7.09
C ALA A 112 15.39 -6.24 -5.83
N ALA A 113 16.61 -6.61 -5.42
CA ALA A 113 17.31 -5.99 -4.29
C ALA A 113 17.64 -4.51 -4.55
N ARG A 114 18.09 -4.18 -5.77
CA ARG A 114 18.39 -2.82 -6.18
C ARG A 114 17.15 -1.92 -6.17
N VAL A 115 16.05 -2.40 -6.71
CA VAL A 115 14.76 -1.69 -6.69
C VAL A 115 14.30 -1.45 -5.26
N THR A 116 14.37 -2.47 -4.39
CA THR A 116 14.00 -2.34 -2.98
C THR A 116 14.84 -1.28 -2.28
N SER A 117 16.16 -1.30 -2.47
CA SER A 117 17.07 -0.31 -1.90
C SER A 117 16.78 1.10 -2.42
N ALA A 118 16.59 1.27 -3.74
CA ALA A 118 16.24 2.55 -4.32
C ALA A 118 14.91 3.09 -3.77
N SER A 119 13.89 2.22 -3.66
CA SER A 119 12.59 2.60 -3.08
C SER A 119 12.70 3.01 -1.61
N LEU A 120 13.57 2.37 -0.83
CA LEU A 120 13.85 2.77 0.54
C LEU A 120 14.47 4.17 0.61
N TRP A 121 15.45 4.47 -0.23
CA TRP A 121 16.06 5.81 -0.28
C TRP A 121 15.05 6.88 -0.68
N VAL A 122 14.28 6.65 -1.75
CA VAL A 122 13.24 7.58 -2.20
C VAL A 122 12.15 7.75 -1.14
N GLY A 123 11.64 6.65 -0.59
CA GLY A 123 10.56 6.69 0.40
C GLY A 123 10.99 7.36 1.69
N ASN A 124 12.23 7.10 2.19
CA ASN A 124 12.75 7.79 3.36
C ASN A 124 13.04 9.27 3.09
N GLY A 125 13.54 9.61 1.89
CA GLY A 125 13.71 11.01 1.49
C GLY A 125 12.38 11.76 1.49
N VAL A 126 11.33 11.18 0.91
CA VAL A 126 9.98 11.76 0.92
C VAL A 126 9.43 11.82 2.36
N ALA A 127 9.58 10.75 3.15
CA ALA A 127 9.12 10.73 4.53
C ALA A 127 9.79 11.84 5.36
N LEU A 128 11.10 12.03 5.24
CA LEU A 128 11.84 13.11 5.92
C LEU A 128 11.37 14.49 5.46
N THR A 129 11.21 14.69 4.15
CA THR A 129 10.76 15.98 3.59
C THR A 129 9.37 16.35 4.08
N LEU A 130 8.49 15.37 4.32
CA LEU A 130 7.16 15.61 4.87
C LEU A 130 7.16 15.72 6.40
N THR A 131 8.05 15.02 7.08
CA THR A 131 8.17 15.04 8.54
C THR A 131 8.60 16.41 9.06
N VAL A 132 9.58 17.05 8.43
CA VAL A 132 10.11 18.34 8.90
C VAL A 132 9.03 19.43 8.95
N PRO A 133 8.26 19.69 7.87
CA PRO A 133 7.15 20.64 7.94
C PRO A 133 6.09 20.27 8.97
N CYS A 134 5.76 18.96 9.11
CA CYS A 134 4.77 18.51 10.09
C CYS A 134 5.21 18.76 11.53
N ILE A 135 6.51 18.73 11.85
CA ILE A 135 7.01 19.05 13.18
C ILE A 135 7.04 20.57 13.40
N VAL A 136 7.55 21.33 12.41
CA VAL A 136 7.75 22.78 12.55
C VAL A 136 6.43 23.52 12.54
N PHE A 137 5.52 23.18 11.65
CA PHE A 137 4.24 23.85 11.44
C PHE A 137 3.04 23.07 12.01
N ALA A 138 3.26 22.16 12.96
CA ALA A 138 2.20 21.31 13.51
C ALA A 138 1.00 22.10 14.02
N TYR A 139 1.24 23.22 14.72
CA TYR A 139 0.17 24.07 15.24
C TYR A 139 -0.59 24.78 14.12
N ASP A 140 0.12 25.37 13.16
CA ASP A 140 -0.52 26.05 12.01
C ASP A 140 -1.34 25.09 11.19
N ILE A 141 -0.83 23.87 10.95
CA ILE A 141 -1.56 22.81 10.25
C ILE A 141 -2.81 22.40 11.04
N ALA A 142 -2.71 22.23 12.35
CA ALA A 142 -3.84 21.88 13.19
C ALA A 142 -4.90 23.00 13.23
N SER A 143 -4.48 24.28 13.21
CA SER A 143 -5.38 25.43 13.26
C SER A 143 -6.28 25.55 12.03
N VAL A 144 -5.84 25.04 10.87
CA VAL A 144 -6.65 25.04 9.62
C VAL A 144 -7.97 24.27 9.79
N PHE A 145 -8.02 23.32 10.72
CA PHE A 145 -9.23 22.52 10.97
C PHE A 145 -10.31 23.25 11.79
N GLY A 146 -10.04 24.50 12.22
CA GLY A 146 -11.04 25.32 12.90
C GLY A 146 -11.47 24.80 14.27
N LEU A 147 -10.58 24.08 14.96
CA LEU A 147 -10.81 23.56 16.31
C LEU A 147 -10.63 24.66 17.36
N ASN A 148 -11.16 24.43 18.57
CA ASN A 148 -10.87 25.31 19.69
C ASN A 148 -9.36 25.27 20.06
N GLU A 149 -8.87 26.27 20.76
CA GLU A 149 -7.44 26.43 21.06
C GLU A 149 -6.84 25.22 21.78
N THR A 150 -7.55 24.67 22.77
CA THR A 150 -7.14 23.48 23.52
C THR A 150 -7.00 22.26 22.63
N THR A 151 -8.01 22.00 21.80
CA THR A 151 -8.00 20.86 20.87
C THR A 151 -6.94 21.02 19.77
N THR A 152 -6.72 22.24 19.28
CA THR A 152 -5.67 22.54 18.29
C THR A 152 -4.30 22.22 18.85
N ARG A 153 -4.02 22.57 20.10
CA ARG A 153 -2.76 22.29 20.78
C ARG A 153 -2.54 20.78 20.94
N LEU A 154 -3.57 20.06 21.41
CA LEU A 154 -3.51 18.60 21.53
C LEU A 154 -3.30 17.92 20.16
N ALA A 155 -3.96 18.41 19.12
CA ALA A 155 -3.79 17.91 17.77
C ALA A 155 -2.36 18.16 17.24
N ALA A 156 -1.79 19.34 17.52
CA ALA A 156 -0.42 19.66 17.12
C ALA A 156 0.61 18.74 17.81
N GLU A 157 0.48 18.51 19.11
CA GLU A 157 1.34 17.58 19.86
C GLU A 157 1.21 16.15 19.29
N PHE A 158 0.01 15.70 18.99
CA PHE A 158 -0.23 14.38 18.39
C PHE A 158 0.39 14.27 16.99
N ILE A 159 0.25 15.30 16.14
CA ILE A 159 0.87 15.37 14.81
C ILE A 159 2.39 15.29 14.91
N GLN A 160 3.02 15.99 15.85
CA GLN A 160 4.46 15.95 16.06
C GLN A 160 4.94 14.54 16.41
N ILE A 161 4.24 13.87 17.33
CA ILE A 161 4.56 12.49 17.71
C ILE A 161 4.44 11.55 16.50
N LEU A 162 3.35 11.62 15.75
CA LEU A 162 3.16 10.81 14.55
C LEU A 162 4.23 11.08 13.50
N ALA A 163 4.63 12.35 13.32
CA ALA A 163 5.66 12.75 12.37
C ALA A 163 7.03 12.14 12.70
N ILE A 164 7.42 12.09 13.98
CA ILE A 164 8.68 11.45 14.39
C ILE A 164 8.72 9.97 13.97
N PHE A 165 7.61 9.25 14.12
CA PHE A 165 7.53 7.83 13.77
C PHE A 165 7.30 7.58 12.26
N ASN A 166 7.00 8.62 11.47
CA ASN A 166 6.68 8.50 10.05
C ASN A 166 7.80 7.84 9.23
N VAL A 167 9.06 8.15 9.52
CA VAL A 167 10.22 7.56 8.83
C VAL A 167 10.30 6.05 9.08
N SER A 168 10.14 5.62 10.34
CA SER A 168 10.11 4.20 10.69
C SER A 168 8.93 3.47 10.03
N PHE A 169 7.79 4.14 9.92
CA PHE A 169 6.63 3.61 9.22
C PHE A 169 6.88 3.46 7.72
N ALA A 170 7.53 4.43 7.08
CA ALA A 170 7.90 4.37 5.66
C ALA A 170 8.81 3.16 5.36
N ILE A 171 9.82 2.93 6.20
CA ILE A 171 10.72 1.77 6.08
C ILE A 171 9.91 0.48 6.16
N ASN A 172 9.08 0.34 7.19
CA ASN A 172 8.27 -0.87 7.40
C ASN A 172 7.32 -1.13 6.22
N MET A 173 6.69 -0.08 5.71
CA MET A 173 5.75 -0.16 4.60
C MET A 173 6.43 -0.61 3.30
N ILE A 174 7.59 -0.05 2.95
CA ILE A 174 8.33 -0.37 1.72
C ILE A 174 8.92 -1.78 1.81
N LEU A 175 9.55 -2.14 2.95
CA LEU A 175 10.07 -3.49 3.16
C LEU A 175 8.95 -4.53 3.13
N GLY A 176 7.84 -4.26 3.79
CA GLY A 176 6.67 -5.14 3.76
C GLY A 176 6.10 -5.32 2.36
N ALA A 177 6.11 -4.27 1.53
CA ALA A 177 5.70 -4.34 0.13
C ALA A 177 6.66 -5.21 -0.70
N ALA A 178 7.97 -5.00 -0.55
CA ALA A 178 9.01 -5.77 -1.25
C ALA A 178 8.97 -7.27 -0.88
N LEU A 179 8.81 -7.60 0.41
CA LEU A 179 8.69 -8.98 0.88
C LEU A 179 7.44 -9.66 0.32
N ARG A 180 6.28 -9.01 0.36
CA ARG A 180 5.07 -9.56 -0.26
C ARG A 180 5.23 -9.74 -1.77
N ALA A 181 5.88 -8.82 -2.45
CA ALA A 181 6.17 -8.90 -3.88
C ALA A 181 7.10 -10.06 -4.25
N SER A 182 8.00 -10.46 -3.35
CA SER A 182 8.86 -11.63 -3.51
C SER A 182 8.19 -12.97 -3.11
N GLY A 183 6.91 -12.93 -2.72
CA GLY A 183 6.15 -14.12 -2.31
C GLY A 183 6.23 -14.45 -0.81
N ASP A 184 6.98 -13.67 -0.03
CA ASP A 184 7.03 -13.84 1.43
C ASP A 184 6.01 -12.93 2.12
N ALA A 185 4.78 -13.43 2.27
CA ALA A 185 3.74 -12.75 3.02
C ALA A 185 3.78 -13.07 4.53
N LYS A 186 4.53 -14.11 4.93
CA LYS A 186 4.56 -14.58 6.33
C LYS A 186 5.44 -13.69 7.21
N THR A 187 6.61 -13.28 6.71
CA THR A 187 7.53 -12.42 7.46
C THR A 187 6.92 -11.07 7.86
N PRO A 188 6.28 -10.29 6.95
CA PRO A 188 5.59 -9.07 7.35
C PRO A 188 4.44 -9.30 8.34
N LEU A 189 3.73 -10.42 8.23
CA LEU A 189 2.68 -10.78 9.19
C LEU A 189 3.25 -10.96 10.61
N TRP A 190 4.30 -11.76 10.76
CA TRP A 190 4.92 -12.02 12.06
C TRP A 190 5.49 -10.74 12.68
N ILE A 191 6.12 -9.89 11.89
CA ILE A 191 6.58 -8.56 12.34
C ILE A 191 5.38 -7.73 12.83
N GLY A 192 4.28 -7.71 12.08
CA GLY A 192 3.05 -7.02 12.47
C GLY A 192 2.45 -7.55 13.76
N VAL A 193 2.39 -8.88 13.93
CA VAL A 193 1.90 -9.52 15.16
C VAL A 193 2.77 -9.14 16.35
N LEU A 194 4.10 -9.21 16.21
CA LEU A 194 5.03 -8.84 17.27
C LEU A 194 4.88 -7.36 17.67
N MET A 195 4.80 -6.46 16.69
CA MET A 195 4.56 -5.03 16.93
C MET A 195 3.25 -4.78 17.65
N ASN A 196 2.19 -5.53 17.31
CA ASN A 196 0.89 -5.43 17.96
C ASN A 196 0.91 -5.94 19.41
N ILE A 197 1.63 -7.03 19.68
CA ILE A 197 1.82 -7.53 21.04
C ILE A 197 2.54 -6.48 21.89
N VAL A 198 3.65 -5.92 21.38
CA VAL A 198 4.39 -4.86 22.07
C VAL A 198 3.50 -3.63 22.31
N ASN A 199 2.69 -3.23 21.32
CA ASN A 199 1.76 -2.11 21.45
C ASN A 199 0.74 -2.33 22.58
N VAL A 200 0.15 -3.52 22.66
CA VAL A 200 -0.80 -3.87 23.73
C VAL A 200 -0.13 -3.78 25.10
N PHE A 201 1.11 -4.29 25.24
CA PHE A 201 1.85 -4.20 26.51
C PHE A 201 2.23 -2.76 26.90
N LEU A 202 2.42 -1.86 25.94
CA LEU A 202 2.75 -0.46 26.21
C LEU A 202 1.54 0.40 26.56
N VAL A 203 0.35 -0.02 26.12
CA VAL A 203 -0.92 0.72 26.33
C VAL A 203 -1.62 0.34 27.63
N TYR A 204 -1.33 -0.86 28.15
CA TYR A 204 -1.84 -1.37 29.42
C TYR A 204 -0.79 -1.32 30.52
#